data_45eebea4b61e6de629c094b23521b8b1
#
_entry.id   45eebea4b61e6de629c094b23521b8b1
#
_cell.length_a   1.000
_cell.length_b   1.000
_cell.length_c   1.000
_cell.angle_alpha   90.00
_cell.angle_beta   90.00
_cell.angle_gamma   90.00
#
_symmetry.space_group_name_H-M   'P 1'
#
loop_
_entity.id
_entity.type
_entity.pdbx_description
1 polymer ?
#
loop_
_entity_poly.entity_id
_entity_poly.type
_entity_poly.pdbx_seq_one_letter_code
_entity_poly.pdbx_strand_id
1 'polypeptide(L)' 'MKIKNDEQAYLHALVLSITAPTEEKSQECIQIAELIGSKLTAKQRNLCQKHIEYLNENNLL' A
#
# COMPACT_ATOMS: atom_id res chain seq x y z
N MET A 1 10.05 -0.33 9.11
CA MET A 1 8.84 -1.13 9.42
C MET A 1 9.13 -2.61 9.26
N LYS A 2 8.70 -3.41 10.21
CA LYS A 2 8.88 -4.85 10.13
C LYS A 2 7.64 -5.49 9.50
N ILE A 3 7.81 -6.09 8.34
CA ILE A 3 6.70 -6.71 7.62
C ILE A 3 6.46 -8.11 8.20
N LYS A 4 5.25 -8.34 8.71
CA LYS A 4 4.89 -9.59 9.35
C LYS A 4 3.97 -10.48 8.53
N ASN A 5 3.23 -9.90 7.58
CA ASN A 5 2.28 -10.64 6.77
C ASN A 5 1.99 -9.89 5.47
N ASP A 6 1.18 -10.49 4.59
CA ASP A 6 0.86 -9.92 3.29
C ASP A 6 0.06 -8.62 3.39
N GLU A 7 -0.79 -8.47 4.42
CA GLU A 7 -1.53 -7.23 4.62
C GLU A 7 -0.60 -6.06 4.90
N GLN A 8 0.38 -6.26 5.77
CA GLN A 8 1.36 -5.21 6.08
C GLN A 8 2.24 -4.91 4.87
N ALA A 9 2.63 -5.93 4.11
CA ALA A 9 3.41 -5.73 2.90
C ALA A 9 2.62 -4.94 1.87
N TYR A 10 1.34 -5.25 1.68
CA TYR A 10 0.46 -4.53 0.77
C TYR A 10 0.31 -3.06 1.19
N LEU A 11 0.04 -2.83 2.47
CA LEU A 11 -0.09 -1.49 3.01
C LEU A 11 1.19 -0.69 2.81
N HIS A 12 2.34 -1.30 3.12
CA HIS A 12 3.63 -0.65 2.96
C HIS A 12 3.89 -0.27 1.50
N ALA A 13 3.59 -1.17 0.57
CA ALA A 13 3.76 -0.89 -0.86
C ALA A 13 2.85 0.26 -1.32
N LEU A 14 1.61 0.33 -0.83
CA LEU A 14 0.71 1.43 -1.14
C LEU A 14 1.23 2.76 -0.60
N VAL A 15 1.74 2.78 0.63
CA VAL A 15 2.33 4.00 1.21
C VAL A 15 3.51 4.45 0.35
N LEU A 16 4.38 3.54 -0.02
CA LEU A 16 5.54 3.87 -0.86
C LEU A 16 5.12 4.40 -2.22
N SER A 17 4.05 3.87 -2.81
CA SER A 17 3.57 4.34 -4.11
C SER A 17 3.09 5.79 -4.06
N ILE A 18 2.49 6.19 -2.94
CA ILE A 18 1.98 7.55 -2.76
C ILE A 18 3.12 8.52 -2.45
N THR A 19 4.11 8.09 -1.69
CA THR A 19 5.21 8.94 -1.24
C THR A 19 6.45 8.85 -2.12
N ALA A 20 6.40 8.07 -3.19
CA ALA A 20 7.55 7.89 -4.08
C ALA A 20 7.98 9.21 -4.73
N PRO A 21 9.29 9.44 -4.88
CA PRO A 21 9.80 10.71 -5.42
C PRO A 21 9.60 10.86 -6.92
N THR A 22 9.35 9.79 -7.66
CA THR A 22 9.14 9.82 -9.11
C THR A 22 7.97 8.94 -9.49
N GLU A 23 7.38 9.23 -10.66
CA GLU A 23 6.29 8.41 -11.18
C GLU A 23 6.75 6.99 -11.46
N GLU A 24 7.98 6.82 -11.95
CA GLU A 24 8.55 5.51 -12.24
C GLU A 24 8.62 4.66 -10.98
N LYS A 25 9.10 5.22 -9.87
CA LYS A 25 9.14 4.52 -8.58
C LYS A 25 7.75 4.23 -8.05
N SER A 26 6.82 5.15 -8.24
CA SER A 26 5.43 4.95 -7.86
C SER A 26 4.83 3.75 -8.60
N GLN A 27 5.07 3.65 -9.92
CA GLN A 27 4.57 2.54 -10.72
C GLN A 27 5.17 1.21 -10.27
N GLU A 28 6.45 1.17 -9.96
CA GLU A 28 7.08 -0.05 -9.44
C GLU A 28 6.42 -0.51 -8.14
N CYS A 29 6.15 0.43 -7.24
CA CYS A 29 5.50 0.12 -5.97
C CYS A 29 4.07 -0.37 -6.18
N ILE A 30 3.35 0.21 -7.13
CA ILE A 30 1.99 -0.23 -7.47
C ILE A 30 2.00 -1.66 -8.00
N GLN A 31 2.96 -2.01 -8.86
CA GLN A 31 3.09 -3.38 -9.37
C GLN A 31 3.34 -4.37 -8.25
N ILE A 32 4.22 -4.03 -7.31
CA ILE A 32 4.48 -4.87 -6.15
C ILE A 32 3.21 -5.03 -5.31
N ALA A 33 2.48 -3.93 -5.09
CA ALA A 33 1.23 -3.98 -4.33
C ALA A 33 0.20 -4.88 -5.01
N GLU A 34 0.10 -4.82 -6.32
CA GLU A 34 -0.83 -5.68 -7.06
C GLU A 34 -0.50 -7.16 -6.90
N LEU A 35 0.79 -7.51 -6.96
CA LEU A 35 1.23 -8.88 -6.77
C LEU A 35 0.88 -9.38 -5.37
N ILE A 36 1.13 -8.57 -4.36
CA ILE A 36 0.80 -8.92 -2.98
C ILE A 36 -0.71 -8.97 -2.79
N GLY A 37 -1.42 -7.97 -3.35
CA GLY A 37 -2.86 -7.87 -3.24
C GLY A 37 -3.61 -9.06 -3.83
N SER A 38 -3.02 -9.73 -4.82
CA SER A 38 -3.63 -10.92 -5.41
C SER A 38 -3.74 -12.08 -4.42
N LYS A 39 -2.93 -12.05 -3.36
CA LYS A 39 -2.96 -13.06 -2.30
C LYS A 39 -3.92 -12.72 -1.17
N LEU A 40 -4.48 -11.51 -1.18
CA LEU A 40 -5.36 -11.02 -0.14
C LEU A 40 -6.82 -11.17 -0.55
N THR A 41 -7.71 -11.28 0.45
CA THR A 41 -9.15 -11.22 0.18
C THR A 41 -9.55 -9.79 -0.14
N ALA A 42 -10.72 -9.62 -0.76
CA ALA A 42 -11.25 -8.28 -1.05
C ALA A 42 -11.41 -7.46 0.24
N LYS A 43 -11.82 -8.13 1.33
CA LYS A 43 -11.98 -7.48 2.63
C LYS A 43 -10.65 -6.94 3.15
N GLN A 44 -9.58 -7.73 3.06
CA GLN A 44 -8.26 -7.32 3.51
C GLN A 44 -7.74 -6.13 2.71
N ARG A 45 -7.91 -6.16 1.39
CA ARG A 45 -7.50 -5.03 0.53
C ARG A 45 -8.28 -3.77 0.86
N ASN A 46 -9.59 -3.89 1.09
CA ASN A 46 -10.42 -2.74 1.43
C ASN A 46 -10.00 -2.11 2.76
N LEU A 47 -9.64 -2.92 3.75
CA LEU A 47 -9.16 -2.41 5.03
C LEU A 47 -7.86 -1.63 4.86
N CYS A 48 -6.95 -2.13 4.06
CA CYS A 48 -5.69 -1.44 3.78
C CYS A 48 -5.94 -0.11 3.05
N GLN A 49 -6.83 -0.11 2.06
CA GLN A 49 -7.17 1.10 1.32
C GLN A 49 -7.79 2.16 2.20
N LYS A 50 -8.69 1.77 3.10
CA LYS A 50 -9.28 2.70 4.07
C LYS A 50 -8.23 3.29 5.00
N HIS A 51 -7.27 2.49 5.40
CA HIS A 51 -6.17 2.96 6.23
C HIS A 51 -5.34 4.03 5.50
N ILE A 52 -5.05 3.79 4.23
CA ILE A 52 -4.31 4.75 3.40
C ILE A 52 -5.10 6.05 3.26
N GLU A 53 -6.40 5.97 3.00
CA GLU A 53 -7.25 7.15 2.89
C GLU A 53 -7.22 7.97 4.18
N TYR A 54 -7.30 7.31 5.31
CA TYR A 54 -7.21 7.96 6.61
C TYR A 54 -5.88 8.70 6.78
N LEU A 55 -4.77 8.04 6.45
CA LEU A 55 -3.45 8.64 6.58
C LEU A 55 -3.31 9.86 5.66
N ASN A 56 -3.83 9.77 4.45
CA ASN A 56 -3.76 10.85 3.48
C ASN A 56 -4.61 12.05 3.92
N GLU A 57 -5.84 11.80 4.38
CA GLU A 57 -6.73 12.87 4.84
C GLU A 57 -6.19 13.62 6.05
N ASN A 58 -5.41 12.94 6.88
CA ASN A 58 -4.85 13.52 8.10
C ASN A 58 -3.40 13.98 7.92
N ASN A 59 -2.90 14.01 6.68
CA ASN A 59 -1.54 14.44 6.36
C ASN A 59 -0.48 13.65 7.12
N LEU A 60 -0.69 12.35 7.29
CA LEU A 60 0.24 11.47 7.99
C LEU A 60 1.16 10.70 7.04
N LEU A 61 1.00 10.92 5.74
CA LEU A 61 1.87 10.34 4.71
C LEU A 61 2.98 11.31 4.33
#